data_b2d0f428c77ee76bb4af3788b3f7d8ba
#
_entry.id   b2d0f428c77ee76bb4af3788b3f7d8ba
#
_cell.length_a   1.000
_cell.length_b   1.000
_cell.length_c   1.000
_cell.angle_alpha   90.00
_cell.angle_beta   90.00
_cell.angle_gamma   90.00
#
_symmetry.space_group_name_H-M   'P 1'
#
loop_
_entity.id
_entity.type
_entity.pdbx_description
1 polymer ?
#
loop_
_entity_poly.entity_id
_entity_poly.type
_entity_poly.pdbx_seq_one_letter_code
_entity_poly.pdbx_strand_id
1 'polypeptide(L)'
;MNPQANGANQRRRLTRVEETSAGGFVLAQDGSLRVALIGRETRSGRIDWCVPKGHPEGEENHEQAAIREIAEETGLEVEIIERLGDIKYEFSAGNKLISKTVHHFLMRQTGGDLTIENDPQQEAVDVQWFHVDDLLKTLAHENERRIARVVLEWLERNS
;
A
#
# COMPACT_ATOMS: atom_id res chain seq x y z
N MET A 1 -19.57 41.31 -14.85
CA MET A 1 -19.04 40.12 -14.14
C MET A 1 -17.79 39.62 -14.83
N ASN A 2 -16.74 39.42 -14.09
CA ASN A 2 -15.46 39.00 -14.65
C ASN A 2 -15.38 37.45 -14.69
N PRO A 3 -15.36 36.82 -15.89
CA PRO A 3 -15.29 35.34 -16.00
C PRO A 3 -14.06 34.75 -15.35
N GLN A 4 -12.95 35.49 -15.32
CA GLN A 4 -11.72 34.99 -14.67
C GLN A 4 -11.88 34.88 -13.16
N ALA A 5 -12.60 35.81 -12.54
CA ALA A 5 -12.86 35.72 -11.10
C ALA A 5 -13.73 34.51 -10.76
N ASN A 6 -14.69 34.18 -11.62
CA ASN A 6 -15.52 32.98 -11.42
C ASN A 6 -14.71 31.69 -11.55
N GLY A 7 -13.80 31.64 -12.52
CA GLY A 7 -12.91 30.46 -12.68
C GLY A 7 -11.98 30.29 -11.48
N ALA A 8 -11.42 31.40 -10.98
CA ALA A 8 -10.57 31.37 -9.80
C ALA A 8 -11.35 30.91 -8.56
N ASN A 9 -12.58 31.35 -8.39
CA ASN A 9 -13.45 30.92 -7.29
C ASN A 9 -13.80 29.45 -7.38
N GLN A 10 -14.05 28.93 -8.58
CA GLN A 10 -14.30 27.49 -8.77
C GLN A 10 -13.10 26.63 -8.38
N ARG A 11 -11.87 27.07 -8.73
CA ARG A 11 -10.66 26.36 -8.32
C ARG A 11 -10.49 26.35 -6.80
N ARG A 12 -10.84 27.45 -6.12
CA ARG A 12 -10.77 27.56 -4.65
C ARG A 12 -11.84 26.76 -3.95
N ARG A 13 -12.86 26.28 -4.68
CA ARG A 13 -13.96 25.50 -4.14
C ARG A 13 -13.70 23.99 -4.19
N LEU A 14 -12.50 23.54 -4.59
CA LEU A 14 -12.16 22.13 -4.49
C LEU A 14 -12.24 21.73 -3.02
N THR A 15 -13.06 20.72 -2.75
CA THR A 15 -13.19 20.17 -1.41
C THR A 15 -11.96 19.32 -1.11
N ARG A 16 -11.27 19.64 -0.02
CA ARG A 16 -10.14 18.86 0.44
C ARG A 16 -10.64 17.65 1.23
N VAL A 17 -10.18 16.46 0.85
CA VAL A 17 -10.55 15.21 1.50
C VAL A 17 -9.25 14.54 1.97
N GLU A 18 -9.21 14.17 3.25
CA GLU A 18 -8.10 13.41 3.82
C GLU A 18 -8.44 11.91 3.77
N GLU A 19 -7.51 11.10 3.24
CA GLU A 19 -7.63 9.65 3.24
C GLU A 19 -6.40 9.03 3.88
N THR A 20 -6.61 7.90 4.54
CA THR A 20 -5.54 7.16 5.20
C THR A 20 -5.63 5.69 4.82
N SER A 21 -4.47 5.08 4.54
CA SER A 21 -4.35 3.65 4.34
C SER A 21 -3.21 3.12 5.19
N ALA A 22 -3.24 1.82 5.46
CA ALA A 22 -2.16 1.13 6.17
C ALA A 22 -1.93 -0.24 5.54
N GLY A 23 -0.68 -0.66 5.53
CA GLY A 23 -0.29 -1.94 4.97
C GLY A 23 1.21 -2.14 5.12
N GLY A 24 1.81 -2.93 4.25
CA GLY A 24 3.25 -3.06 4.31
C GLY A 24 3.82 -4.31 3.69
N PHE A 25 5.08 -4.54 4.03
CA PHE A 25 5.93 -5.59 3.49
C PHE A 25 5.93 -6.78 4.44
N VAL A 26 5.51 -7.94 3.95
CA VAL A 26 5.41 -9.16 4.74
C VAL A 26 6.54 -10.10 4.37
N LEU A 27 7.44 -10.36 5.33
CA LEU A 27 8.51 -11.35 5.17
C LEU A 27 7.96 -12.76 5.36
N ALA A 28 8.31 -13.66 4.46
CA ALA A 28 7.95 -15.07 4.56
C ALA A 28 8.54 -15.70 5.83
N GLN A 29 7.79 -16.61 6.46
CA GLN A 29 8.19 -17.23 7.72
C GLN A 29 9.30 -18.28 7.56
N ASP A 30 9.58 -18.72 6.32
CA ASP A 30 10.54 -19.79 6.04
C ASP A 30 11.99 -19.30 5.90
N GLY A 31 12.24 -18.02 6.12
CA GLY A 31 13.58 -17.43 6.01
C GLY A 31 14.08 -17.23 4.59
N SER A 32 13.23 -17.40 3.58
CA SER A 32 13.62 -17.30 2.16
C SER A 32 13.88 -15.87 1.69
N LEU A 33 13.71 -14.85 2.52
CA LEU A 33 13.85 -13.43 2.19
C LEU A 33 12.93 -13.03 1.04
N ARG A 34 11.69 -13.48 1.09
CA ARG A 34 10.65 -13.13 0.13
C ARG A 34 9.59 -12.25 0.77
N VAL A 35 9.00 -11.39 -0.04
CA VAL A 35 7.96 -10.43 0.36
C VAL A 35 6.73 -10.64 -0.52
N ALA A 36 5.54 -10.57 0.08
CA ALA A 36 4.28 -10.70 -0.65
C ALA A 36 3.88 -9.38 -1.28
N LEU A 37 3.61 -9.40 -2.58
CA LEU A 37 3.06 -8.26 -3.32
C LEU A 37 1.78 -8.68 -4.03
N ILE A 38 0.89 -7.71 -4.24
CA ILE A 38 -0.34 -7.91 -5.02
C ILE A 38 -0.17 -7.34 -6.42
N GLY A 39 -0.78 -7.99 -7.40
CA GLY A 39 -0.83 -7.52 -8.77
C GLY A 39 -2.17 -6.85 -9.04
N ARG A 40 -2.12 -5.64 -9.60
CA ARG A 40 -3.31 -4.89 -10.03
C ARG A 40 -3.25 -4.69 -11.53
N GLU A 41 -4.34 -4.97 -12.22
CA GLU A 41 -4.41 -4.78 -13.65
C GLU A 41 -4.65 -3.32 -13.98
N THR A 42 -3.82 -2.76 -14.88
CA THR A 42 -3.99 -1.41 -15.39
C THR A 42 -4.99 -1.41 -16.54
N ARG A 43 -5.42 -0.21 -16.97
CA ARG A 43 -6.34 -0.06 -18.11
C ARG A 43 -5.78 -0.66 -19.41
N SER A 44 -4.45 -0.71 -19.54
CA SER A 44 -3.80 -1.30 -20.71
C SER A 44 -3.64 -2.82 -20.63
N GLY A 45 -4.10 -3.44 -19.55
CA GLY A 45 -3.96 -4.88 -19.32
C GLY A 45 -2.63 -5.30 -18.70
N ARG A 46 -1.75 -4.34 -18.37
CA ARG A 46 -0.50 -4.62 -17.70
C ARG A 46 -0.76 -4.89 -16.22
N ILE A 47 0.08 -5.70 -15.59
CA ILE A 47 0.02 -5.94 -14.15
C ILE A 47 1.03 -5.04 -13.44
N ASP A 48 0.54 -4.22 -12.52
CA ASP A 48 1.37 -3.43 -11.62
C ASP A 48 1.49 -4.16 -10.28
N TRP A 49 2.71 -4.40 -9.84
CA TRP A 49 2.96 -5.03 -8.54
C TRP A 49 3.07 -3.97 -7.47
N CYS A 50 2.29 -4.14 -6.41
CA CYS A 50 2.09 -3.12 -5.38
C CYS A 50 2.15 -3.73 -3.98
N VAL A 51 2.46 -2.88 -3.01
CA VAL A 51 2.39 -3.23 -1.59
C VAL A 51 0.92 -3.33 -1.19
N PRO A 52 0.50 -4.44 -0.55
CA PRO A 52 -0.88 -4.55 -0.06
C PRO A 52 -1.17 -3.53 1.03
N LYS A 53 -2.33 -2.87 0.94
CA LYS A 53 -2.75 -1.83 1.88
C LYS A 53 -4.25 -1.54 1.72
N GLY A 54 -4.84 -0.90 2.71
CA GLY A 54 -6.21 -0.43 2.62
C GLY A 54 -6.60 0.49 3.76
N HIS A 55 -7.86 0.90 3.78
CA HIS A 55 -8.37 1.90 4.72
C HIS A 55 -8.67 1.30 6.08
N PRO A 56 -8.35 2.00 7.19
CA PRO A 56 -8.82 1.59 8.51
C PRO A 56 -10.34 1.55 8.57
N GLU A 57 -10.87 0.64 9.36
CA GLU A 57 -12.31 0.48 9.60
C GLU A 57 -12.61 0.68 11.07
N GLY A 58 -13.74 1.38 11.35
CA GLY A 58 -14.17 1.61 12.71
C GLY A 58 -13.10 2.29 13.54
N GLU A 59 -12.77 1.70 14.69
CA GLU A 59 -11.79 2.26 15.63
C GLU A 59 -10.40 1.64 15.50
N GLU A 60 -10.12 0.96 14.38
CA GLU A 60 -8.81 0.38 14.16
C GLU A 60 -7.71 1.44 14.19
N ASN A 61 -6.60 1.13 14.87
CA ASN A 61 -5.38 1.90 14.69
C ASN A 61 -4.69 1.45 13.39
N HIS A 62 -3.59 2.09 13.02
CA HIS A 62 -2.91 1.80 11.76
C HIS A 62 -2.35 0.38 11.71
N GLU A 63 -1.81 -0.13 12.81
CA GLU A 63 -1.29 -1.49 12.88
C GLU A 63 -2.38 -2.53 12.71
N GLN A 64 -3.53 -2.35 13.38
CA GLN A 64 -4.68 -3.25 13.25
C GLN A 64 -5.22 -3.25 11.82
N ALA A 65 -5.31 -2.07 11.21
CA ALA A 65 -5.76 -1.95 9.83
C ALA A 65 -4.78 -2.65 8.88
N ALA A 66 -3.48 -2.47 9.08
CA ALA A 66 -2.47 -3.13 8.25
C ALA A 66 -2.57 -4.66 8.34
N ILE A 67 -2.70 -5.20 9.55
CA ILE A 67 -2.82 -6.66 9.75
C ILE A 67 -4.07 -7.19 9.06
N ARG A 68 -5.20 -6.53 9.21
CA ARG A 68 -6.46 -6.95 8.58
C ARG A 68 -6.39 -6.86 7.05
N GLU A 69 -5.86 -5.76 6.52
CA GLU A 69 -5.74 -5.57 5.07
C GLU A 69 -4.82 -6.61 4.44
N ILE A 70 -3.71 -6.95 5.12
CA ILE A 70 -2.84 -8.02 4.64
C ILE A 70 -3.60 -9.35 4.57
N ALA A 71 -4.39 -9.68 5.60
CA ALA A 71 -5.16 -10.92 5.60
C ALA A 71 -6.17 -10.94 4.45
N GLU A 72 -6.85 -9.82 4.21
CA GLU A 72 -7.85 -9.74 3.14
C GLU A 72 -7.22 -9.79 1.75
N GLU A 73 -6.16 -9.03 1.52
CA GLU A 73 -5.57 -8.92 0.19
C GLU A 73 -4.62 -10.06 -0.17
N THR A 74 -3.97 -10.68 0.81
CA THR A 74 -2.94 -11.69 0.56
C THR A 74 -3.24 -13.07 1.12
N GLY A 75 -4.18 -13.17 2.06
CA GLY A 75 -4.46 -14.42 2.77
C GLY A 75 -3.51 -14.73 3.92
N LEU A 76 -2.56 -13.85 4.21
CA LEU A 76 -1.53 -14.11 5.21
C LEU A 76 -1.93 -13.59 6.59
N GLU A 77 -1.59 -14.37 7.62
CA GLU A 77 -1.60 -13.95 9.00
C GLU A 77 -0.22 -13.40 9.34
N VAL A 78 -0.18 -12.24 9.99
CA VAL A 78 1.08 -11.53 10.20
C VAL A 78 1.16 -10.91 11.58
N GLU A 79 2.38 -10.59 11.98
CA GLU A 79 2.66 -9.74 13.14
C GLU A 79 3.54 -8.57 12.71
N ILE A 80 3.40 -7.45 13.39
CA ILE A 80 4.20 -6.25 13.10
C ILE A 80 5.60 -6.44 13.67
N ILE A 81 6.62 -6.15 12.84
CA ILE A 81 8.02 -6.09 13.29
C ILE A 81 8.37 -4.64 13.63
N GLU A 82 8.12 -3.72 12.69
CA GLU A 82 8.57 -2.34 12.84
C GLU A 82 7.78 -1.42 11.90
N ARG A 83 7.61 -0.18 12.30
CA ARG A 83 7.09 0.86 11.41
C ARG A 83 8.19 1.30 10.46
N LEU A 84 7.87 1.39 9.16
CA LEU A 84 8.82 1.78 8.12
C LEU A 84 8.75 3.26 7.76
N GLY A 85 7.56 3.84 7.82
CA GLY A 85 7.35 5.25 7.50
C GLY A 85 6.05 5.49 6.73
N ASP A 86 5.80 6.75 6.44
CA ASP A 86 4.59 7.20 5.78
C ASP A 86 4.91 7.80 4.43
N ILE A 87 4.01 7.57 3.47
CA ILE A 87 4.03 8.26 2.18
C ILE A 87 2.81 9.17 2.12
N LYS A 88 3.03 10.41 1.73
CA LYS A 88 1.95 11.39 1.54
C LYS A 88 1.96 11.87 0.10
N TYR A 89 0.77 11.91 -0.51
CA TYR A 89 0.61 12.46 -1.85
C TYR A 89 -0.79 13.04 -2.03
N GLU A 90 -0.92 13.93 -3.01
CA GLU A 90 -2.18 14.57 -3.33
C GLU A 90 -2.55 14.33 -4.79
N PHE A 91 -3.84 14.19 -5.05
CA PHE A 91 -4.35 14.09 -6.42
C PHE A 91 -5.77 14.64 -6.48
N SER A 92 -6.17 15.08 -7.68
CA SER A 92 -7.51 15.60 -7.93
C SER A 92 -8.42 14.49 -8.46
N ALA A 93 -9.63 14.42 -7.92
CA ALA A 93 -10.66 13.50 -8.38
C ALA A 93 -11.98 14.26 -8.43
N GLY A 94 -12.45 14.61 -9.65
CA GLY A 94 -13.60 15.47 -9.85
C GLY A 94 -13.37 16.85 -9.27
N ASN A 95 -14.24 17.28 -8.35
CA ASN A 95 -14.12 18.56 -7.65
C ASN A 95 -13.44 18.41 -6.27
N LYS A 96 -12.72 17.31 -6.04
CA LYS A 96 -12.05 17.04 -4.77
C LYS A 96 -10.54 17.06 -4.95
N LEU A 97 -9.85 17.60 -3.95
CA LEU A 97 -8.42 17.44 -3.78
C LEU A 97 -8.22 16.40 -2.67
N ILE A 98 -7.70 15.24 -3.04
CA ILE A 98 -7.51 14.14 -2.11
C ILE A 98 -6.08 14.16 -1.61
N SER A 99 -5.92 14.28 -0.29
CA SER A 99 -4.64 14.20 0.40
C SER A 99 -4.56 12.83 1.07
N LYS A 100 -3.68 11.96 0.58
CA LYS A 100 -3.60 10.58 1.05
C LYS A 100 -2.31 10.34 1.81
N THR A 101 -2.45 9.67 2.97
CA THR A 101 -1.32 9.20 3.77
C THR A 101 -1.39 7.68 3.83
N VAL A 102 -0.27 7.02 3.54
CA VAL A 102 -0.15 5.56 3.63
C VAL A 102 0.89 5.23 4.68
N HIS A 103 0.48 4.51 5.71
CA HIS A 103 1.36 4.03 6.78
C HIS A 103 1.88 2.65 6.44
N HIS A 104 3.20 2.51 6.36
CA HIS A 104 3.84 1.26 5.97
C HIS A 104 4.53 0.60 7.16
N PHE A 105 4.34 -0.71 7.27
CA PHE A 105 4.94 -1.55 8.31
C PHE A 105 5.73 -2.69 7.71
N LEU A 106 6.78 -3.10 8.41
CA LEU A 106 7.44 -4.37 8.15
C LEU A 106 6.76 -5.40 9.03
N MET A 107 6.38 -6.52 8.42
CA MET A 107 5.62 -7.58 9.08
C MET A 107 6.26 -8.94 8.82
N ARG A 108 5.97 -9.89 9.70
CA ARG A 108 6.39 -11.28 9.54
C ARG A 108 5.16 -12.15 9.38
N GLN A 109 5.18 -13.03 8.40
CA GLN A 109 4.16 -14.07 8.26
C GLN A 109 4.19 -14.99 9.48
N THR A 110 3.02 -15.23 10.08
CA THR A 110 2.83 -16.18 11.17
C THR A 110 2.00 -17.38 10.74
N GLY A 111 1.30 -17.27 9.61
CA GLY A 111 0.47 -18.34 9.07
C GLY A 111 -0.20 -17.91 7.78
N GLY A 112 -1.14 -18.74 7.32
CA GLY A 112 -1.88 -18.49 6.10
C GLY A 112 -1.11 -18.87 4.85
N ASP A 113 -1.83 -18.84 3.72
CA ASP A 113 -1.29 -19.10 2.38
C ASP A 113 -1.75 -17.99 1.45
N LEU A 114 -0.94 -17.69 0.44
CA LEU A 114 -1.28 -16.64 -0.52
C LEU A 114 -2.57 -16.95 -1.25
N THR A 115 -3.53 -16.02 -1.18
CA THR A 115 -4.77 -16.06 -1.95
C THR A 115 -5.34 -14.66 -2.08
N ILE A 116 -6.00 -14.39 -3.20
CA ILE A 116 -6.75 -13.14 -3.41
C ILE A 116 -8.25 -13.33 -3.15
N GLU A 117 -8.68 -14.52 -2.76
CA GLU A 117 -10.10 -14.85 -2.61
C GLU A 117 -10.77 -14.11 -1.44
N ASN A 118 -9.99 -13.66 -0.46
CA ASN A 118 -10.50 -12.98 0.72
C ASN A 118 -10.61 -11.46 0.57
N ASP A 119 -10.20 -10.91 -0.57
CA ASP A 119 -10.28 -9.48 -0.83
C ASP A 119 -11.74 -9.10 -1.17
N PRO A 120 -12.43 -8.36 -0.27
CA PRO A 120 -13.85 -8.02 -0.49
C PRO A 120 -14.06 -7.09 -1.68
N GLN A 121 -13.04 -6.32 -2.06
CA GLN A 121 -13.11 -5.37 -3.18
C GLN A 121 -12.61 -5.96 -4.48
N GLN A 122 -11.95 -7.11 -4.44
CA GLN A 122 -11.42 -7.82 -5.61
C GLN A 122 -10.55 -6.94 -6.51
N GLU A 123 -9.76 -6.07 -5.91
CA GLU A 123 -8.87 -5.16 -6.64
C GLU A 123 -7.62 -5.86 -7.16
N ALA A 124 -7.13 -6.86 -6.42
CA ALA A 124 -5.97 -7.63 -6.84
C ALA A 124 -6.37 -8.74 -7.79
N VAL A 125 -5.59 -8.96 -8.83
CA VAL A 125 -5.78 -10.07 -9.78
C VAL A 125 -4.79 -11.20 -9.53
N ASP A 126 -3.77 -10.97 -8.71
CA ASP A 126 -2.75 -11.96 -8.37
C ASP A 126 -2.08 -11.57 -7.06
N VAL A 127 -1.45 -12.55 -6.42
CA VAL A 127 -0.60 -12.35 -5.24
C VAL A 127 0.56 -13.34 -5.33
N GLN A 128 1.79 -12.86 -5.14
CA GLN A 128 2.98 -13.70 -5.25
C GLN A 128 4.06 -13.29 -4.26
N TRP A 129 4.95 -14.23 -3.95
CA TRP A 129 6.18 -13.96 -3.24
C TRP A 129 7.26 -13.50 -4.20
N PHE A 130 7.98 -12.44 -3.80
CA PHE A 130 9.13 -11.93 -4.55
C PHE A 130 10.35 -11.88 -3.65
N HIS A 131 11.50 -12.31 -4.15
CA HIS A 131 12.74 -12.14 -3.40
C HIS A 131 13.02 -10.65 -3.17
N VAL A 132 13.55 -10.33 -2.00
CA VAL A 132 13.79 -8.91 -1.62
C VAL A 132 14.73 -8.21 -2.60
N ASP A 133 15.66 -8.94 -3.23
CA ASP A 133 16.56 -8.36 -4.22
C ASP A 133 15.84 -7.89 -5.49
N ASP A 134 14.62 -8.37 -5.72
CA ASP A 134 13.82 -8.02 -6.90
C ASP A 134 12.82 -6.89 -6.63
N LEU A 135 12.70 -6.41 -5.39
CA LEU A 135 11.67 -5.44 -5.03
C LEU A 135 11.76 -4.14 -5.82
N LEU A 136 12.96 -3.57 -5.96
CA LEU A 136 13.11 -2.27 -6.60
C LEU A 136 12.79 -2.30 -8.09
N LYS A 137 13.03 -3.41 -8.77
CA LYS A 137 12.68 -3.56 -10.19
C LYS A 137 11.24 -4.00 -10.39
N THR A 138 10.60 -4.59 -9.38
CA THR A 138 9.26 -5.17 -9.48
C THR A 138 8.16 -4.17 -9.14
N LEU A 139 8.37 -3.36 -8.07
CA LEU A 139 7.36 -2.39 -7.63
C LEU A 139 7.11 -1.33 -8.70
N ALA A 140 5.83 -1.10 -9.00
CA ALA A 140 5.42 -0.18 -10.05
C ALA A 140 5.57 1.29 -9.68
N HIS A 141 5.51 1.62 -8.38
CA HIS A 141 5.43 3.01 -7.91
C HIS A 141 6.67 3.43 -7.12
N GLU A 142 7.21 4.62 -7.45
CA GLU A 142 8.41 5.14 -6.80
C GLU A 142 8.22 5.35 -5.29
N ASN A 143 7.04 5.76 -4.86
CA ASN A 143 6.76 5.92 -3.44
C ASN A 143 6.94 4.60 -2.67
N GLU A 144 6.53 3.49 -3.26
CA GLU A 144 6.68 2.17 -2.65
C GLU A 144 8.14 1.68 -2.74
N ARG A 145 8.84 1.98 -3.83
CA ARG A 145 10.27 1.67 -3.93
C ARG A 145 11.07 2.39 -2.85
N ARG A 146 10.67 3.62 -2.49
CA ARG A 146 11.31 4.37 -1.41
C ARG A 146 11.22 3.63 -0.08
N ILE A 147 10.04 3.09 0.25
CA ILE A 147 9.85 2.30 1.46
C ILE A 147 10.59 0.95 1.35
N ALA A 148 10.61 0.34 0.16
CA ALA A 148 11.36 -0.90 -0.04
C ALA A 148 12.85 -0.74 0.28
N ARG A 149 13.43 0.43 -0.01
CA ARG A 149 14.84 0.70 0.36
C ARG A 149 15.03 0.68 1.87
N VAL A 150 14.05 1.16 2.63
CA VAL A 150 14.08 1.09 4.10
C VAL A 150 14.05 -0.38 4.56
N VAL A 151 13.24 -1.22 3.91
CA VAL A 151 13.21 -2.67 4.19
C VAL A 151 14.58 -3.30 3.95
N LEU A 152 15.19 -3.00 2.81
CA LEU A 152 16.51 -3.56 2.46
C LEU A 152 17.59 -3.13 3.46
N GLU A 153 17.57 -1.89 3.91
CA GLU A 153 18.49 -1.40 4.94
C GLU A 153 18.26 -2.12 6.28
N TRP A 154 17.00 -2.33 6.64
CA TRP A 154 16.64 -3.06 7.87
C TRP A 154 17.19 -4.48 7.82
N LEU A 155 17.03 -5.17 6.69
CA LEU A 155 17.54 -6.54 6.51
C LEU A 155 19.05 -6.60 6.63
N GLU A 156 19.78 -5.63 6.10
CA GLU A 156 21.23 -5.56 6.25
C GLU A 156 21.64 -5.43 7.71
N ARG A 157 20.95 -4.59 8.48
CA ARG A 157 21.27 -4.38 9.90
C ARG A 157 20.91 -5.57 10.79
N ASN A 158 19.99 -6.42 10.32
CA ASN A 158 19.43 -7.51 11.12
C ASN A 158 19.79 -8.90 10.56
N SER A 159 20.79 -8.98 9.70
CA SER A 159 21.28 -10.25 9.16
C SER A 159 22.44 -10.79 9.96
#